data_ca1295e3783a5dfd2c1fb1aa82e8b399
#
_entry.id   ca1295e3783a5dfd2c1fb1aa82e8b399
#
_cell.length_a   1.000
_cell.length_b   1.000
_cell.length_c   1.000
_cell.angle_alpha   90.00
_cell.angle_beta   90.00
_cell.angle_gamma   90.00
#
_symmetry.space_group_name_H-M   'P 1'
#
loop_
_entity.id
_entity.type
_entity.pdbx_description
1 polymer ?
#
loop_
_entity_poly.entity_id
_entity_poly.type
_entity_poly.pdbx_seq_one_letter_code
_entity_poly.pdbx_strand_id
1 'polypeptide(L)'
;MVKNFKIYKNFNLIKRDKGAIILIGNFDGLHKGHQKLFNKAKSFKRKFKLRIGVITFDPVPKMFFKKLYNYRLSNFNQKIQLLKKSNVDFIINKKFNTKFSKISCFDFIKKILFKRIQPNYIFVSDNFRFGYKRAGDIKLLKSLEKDYNYKIINPSPLKTKKFLISSTLIRKNLEKGNLRKVNKLLGRNWCIEGRVEKGRQLGKKIGFPTCNINIKDYKIPKIGVYAVKVFSNDKRKLKGIANIGYRPTFNQKKILLEVHLFNFSGNLYNKLLSVEFLKFIRKEKKFK
;
A
#
# COMPACT_ATOMS: atom_id res chain seq x y z
N MET A 1 -17.83 20.67 -0.76
CA MET A 1 -17.24 20.63 0.61
C MET A 1 -16.08 19.62 0.64
N VAL A 2 -14.87 20.08 0.93
CA VAL A 2 -13.72 19.19 1.13
C VAL A 2 -14.00 18.42 2.42
N LYS A 3 -14.33 17.12 2.32
CA LYS A 3 -14.51 16.26 3.50
C LYS A 3 -13.25 16.32 4.33
N ASN A 4 -13.35 16.82 5.57
CA ASN A 4 -12.25 16.98 6.51
C ASN A 4 -11.69 15.59 6.86
N PHE A 5 -10.76 15.07 6.03
CA PHE A 5 -10.18 13.74 6.14
C PHE A 5 -9.06 13.76 7.18
N LYS A 6 -9.23 13.02 8.27
CA LYS A 6 -8.29 13.01 9.38
C LYS A 6 -7.41 11.76 9.39
N ILE A 7 -6.12 11.95 9.68
CA ILE A 7 -5.17 10.86 9.91
C ILE A 7 -4.72 10.95 11.36
N TYR A 8 -5.11 9.96 12.15
CA TYR A 8 -4.71 9.81 13.54
C TYR A 8 -3.40 9.03 13.63
N LYS A 9 -2.47 9.47 14.46
CA LYS A 9 -1.21 8.75 14.78
C LYS A 9 -1.37 7.82 16.00
N ASN A 10 -2.47 7.96 16.74
CA ASN A 10 -2.84 7.17 17.91
C ASN A 10 -4.32 6.78 17.85
N PHE A 11 -4.83 6.15 18.90
CA PHE A 11 -6.21 5.66 18.97
C PHE A 11 -7.19 6.63 19.65
N ASN A 12 -6.79 7.88 19.91
CA ASN A 12 -7.66 8.88 20.54
C ASN A 12 -8.51 9.56 19.45
N LEU A 13 -9.69 9.02 19.23
CA LEU A 13 -10.63 9.55 18.26
C LEU A 13 -11.47 10.71 18.84
N ILE A 14 -11.80 11.66 17.99
CA ILE A 14 -12.83 12.66 18.34
C ILE A 14 -14.22 11.99 18.39
N LYS A 15 -15.16 12.59 19.10
CA LYS A 15 -16.51 12.02 19.36
C LYS A 15 -17.22 11.53 18.08
N ARG A 16 -17.20 12.32 17.01
CA ARG A 16 -17.86 11.96 15.73
C ARG A 16 -17.26 10.74 15.01
N ASP A 17 -16.04 10.31 15.34
CA ASP A 17 -15.36 9.16 14.71
C ASP A 17 -15.47 7.89 15.54
N LYS A 18 -16.04 7.97 16.76
CA LYS A 18 -16.43 6.81 17.58
C LYS A 18 -17.72 6.19 17.03
N GLY A 19 -17.99 4.93 17.36
CA GLY A 19 -19.12 4.19 16.81
C GLY A 19 -19.00 3.85 15.31
N ALA A 20 -17.84 4.08 14.71
CA ALA A 20 -17.62 3.88 13.28
C ALA A 20 -17.50 2.39 12.89
N ILE A 21 -17.58 2.15 11.60
CA ILE A 21 -17.13 0.91 10.96
C ILE A 21 -15.62 0.97 10.88
N ILE A 22 -14.91 0.03 11.49
CA ILE A 22 -13.44 -0.01 11.51
C ILE A 22 -12.91 -1.18 10.70
N LEU A 23 -12.13 -0.90 9.67
CA LEU A 23 -11.40 -1.92 8.92
C LEU A 23 -9.97 -2.03 9.48
N ILE A 24 -9.53 -3.23 9.85
CA ILE A 24 -8.19 -3.43 10.41
C ILE A 24 -7.33 -4.24 9.44
N GLY A 25 -6.20 -3.67 9.02
CA GLY A 25 -5.29 -4.37 8.12
C GLY A 25 -4.14 -3.50 7.60
N ASN A 26 -3.18 -4.14 6.96
CA ASN A 26 -2.03 -3.45 6.37
C ASN A 26 -2.39 -2.71 5.08
N PHE A 27 -3.35 -3.21 4.34
CA PHE A 27 -3.87 -2.66 3.08
C PHE A 27 -2.78 -2.29 2.06
N ASP A 28 -1.67 -3.04 2.06
CA ASP A 28 -0.57 -2.78 1.14
C ASP A 28 -0.97 -3.13 -0.30
N GLY A 29 -0.86 -2.13 -1.17
CA GLY A 29 -1.27 -2.20 -2.57
C GLY A 29 -2.78 -2.18 -2.81
N LEU A 30 -3.64 -2.14 -1.80
CA LEU A 30 -5.11 -2.09 -1.89
C LEU A 30 -5.69 -2.92 -3.05
N HIS A 31 -5.31 -4.21 -3.12
CA HIS A 31 -5.69 -5.15 -4.18
C HIS A 31 -7.19 -5.49 -4.15
N LYS A 32 -7.71 -6.17 -5.18
CA LYS A 32 -9.13 -6.53 -5.32
C LYS A 32 -9.72 -7.25 -4.10
N GLY A 33 -8.93 -8.08 -3.41
CA GLY A 33 -9.36 -8.70 -2.15
C GLY A 33 -9.65 -7.68 -1.05
N HIS A 34 -8.81 -6.64 -0.91
CA HIS A 34 -9.09 -5.53 -0.02
C HIS A 34 -10.31 -4.72 -0.49
N GLN A 35 -10.41 -4.43 -1.79
CA GLN A 35 -11.53 -3.68 -2.36
C GLN A 35 -12.88 -4.35 -2.07
N LYS A 36 -12.96 -5.69 -2.10
CA LYS A 36 -14.16 -6.45 -1.70
C LYS A 36 -14.56 -6.12 -0.25
N LEU A 37 -13.59 -6.10 0.68
CA LEU A 37 -13.83 -5.75 2.08
C LEU A 37 -14.36 -4.32 2.22
N PHE A 38 -13.72 -3.35 1.52
CA PHE A 38 -14.17 -1.95 1.50
C PHE A 38 -15.57 -1.79 0.90
N ASN A 39 -15.88 -2.51 -0.17
CA ASN A 39 -17.21 -2.45 -0.80
C ASN A 39 -18.31 -2.96 0.15
N LYS A 40 -18.03 -4.02 0.90
CA LYS A 40 -18.97 -4.50 1.95
C LYS A 40 -19.10 -3.47 3.06
N ALA A 41 -18.01 -2.83 3.52
CA ALA A 41 -18.08 -1.77 4.52
C ALA A 41 -18.89 -0.55 4.02
N LYS A 42 -18.78 -0.19 2.73
CA LYS A 42 -19.60 0.88 2.12
C LYS A 42 -21.09 0.57 2.15
N SER A 43 -21.51 -0.69 1.96
CA SER A 43 -22.93 -1.07 2.08
C SER A 43 -23.43 -0.86 3.50
N PHE A 44 -22.62 -1.20 4.52
CA PHE A 44 -22.93 -0.94 5.93
C PHE A 44 -22.98 0.56 6.25
N LYS A 45 -22.02 1.34 5.73
CA LYS A 45 -22.03 2.79 5.87
C LYS A 45 -23.34 3.42 5.38
N ARG A 46 -23.84 2.97 4.23
CA ARG A 46 -25.12 3.46 3.68
C ARG A 46 -26.31 3.02 4.53
N LYS A 47 -26.37 1.74 4.91
CA LYS A 47 -27.47 1.16 5.67
C LYS A 47 -27.60 1.79 7.08
N PHE A 48 -26.48 1.97 7.77
CA PHE A 48 -26.47 2.39 9.18
C PHE A 48 -26.06 3.86 9.37
N LYS A 49 -25.81 4.60 8.29
CA LYS A 49 -25.34 6.01 8.31
C LYS A 49 -24.06 6.23 9.13
N LEU A 50 -23.19 5.21 9.22
CA LEU A 50 -21.96 5.23 10.01
C LEU A 50 -20.76 5.72 9.20
N ARG A 51 -19.73 6.24 9.87
CA ARG A 51 -18.45 6.58 9.27
C ARG A 51 -17.59 5.34 9.09
N ILE A 52 -16.64 5.37 8.13
CA ILE A 52 -15.66 4.31 7.92
C ILE A 52 -14.28 4.81 8.35
N GLY A 53 -13.70 4.13 9.34
CA GLY A 53 -12.30 4.28 9.75
C GLY A 53 -11.44 3.09 9.32
N VAL A 54 -10.15 3.33 9.13
CA VAL A 54 -9.17 2.29 8.84
C VAL A 54 -8.06 2.31 9.88
N ILE A 55 -7.77 1.17 10.50
CA ILE A 55 -6.54 0.97 11.28
C ILE A 55 -5.50 0.32 10.39
N THR A 56 -4.37 0.99 10.22
CA THR A 56 -3.21 0.48 9.49
C THR A 56 -1.92 0.82 10.25
N PHE A 57 -0.81 0.18 9.85
CA PHE A 57 0.44 0.23 10.58
C PHE A 57 1.58 0.70 9.68
N ASP A 58 2.54 1.44 10.28
CA ASP A 58 3.76 1.85 9.62
C ASP A 58 4.95 1.81 10.62
N PRO A 59 6.01 1.02 10.31
CA PRO A 59 6.09 0.06 9.22
C PRO A 59 5.04 -1.06 9.32
N VAL A 60 4.82 -1.78 8.24
CA VAL A 60 3.97 -2.99 8.24
C VAL A 60 4.57 -4.00 9.23
N PRO A 61 3.80 -4.68 10.10
CA PRO A 61 4.32 -5.58 11.13
C PRO A 61 5.37 -6.57 10.62
N LYS A 62 5.16 -7.16 9.43
CA LYS A 62 6.13 -8.09 8.83
C LYS A 62 7.46 -7.40 8.50
N MET A 63 7.45 -6.14 8.10
CA MET A 63 8.69 -5.37 7.85
C MET A 63 9.42 -5.10 9.16
N PHE A 64 8.70 -4.78 10.23
CA PHE A 64 9.27 -4.54 11.54
C PHE A 64 10.00 -5.79 12.07
N PHE A 65 9.30 -6.94 12.14
CA PHE A 65 9.88 -8.16 12.71
C PHE A 65 11.00 -8.77 11.86
N LYS A 66 10.91 -8.69 10.53
CA LYS A 66 11.90 -9.28 9.62
C LYS A 66 12.93 -8.28 9.10
N LYS A 67 12.93 -7.04 9.58
CA LYS A 67 13.79 -5.94 9.11
C LYS A 67 13.83 -5.83 7.58
N LEU A 68 12.65 -5.96 6.92
CA LEU A 68 12.56 -6.01 5.47
C LEU A 68 12.63 -4.62 4.87
N TYR A 69 13.51 -4.46 3.91
CA TYR A 69 13.55 -3.36 2.95
C TYR A 69 12.90 -3.80 1.62
N ASN A 70 12.61 -2.89 0.74
CA ASN A 70 12.08 -3.20 -0.60
C ASN A 70 10.86 -4.14 -0.58
N TYR A 71 9.90 -3.88 0.30
CA TYR A 71 8.80 -4.80 0.55
C TYR A 71 7.43 -4.30 0.10
N ARG A 72 7.19 -2.97 0.12
CA ARG A 72 5.87 -2.39 -0.07
C ARG A 72 5.40 -2.47 -1.52
N LEU A 73 4.11 -2.71 -1.72
CA LEU A 73 3.48 -2.58 -3.04
C LEU A 73 3.10 -1.12 -3.36
N SER A 74 2.91 -0.32 -2.33
CA SER A 74 2.66 1.12 -2.42
C SER A 74 3.38 1.84 -1.28
N ASN A 75 3.91 3.04 -1.53
CA ASN A 75 4.46 3.86 -0.46
C ASN A 75 3.33 4.38 0.46
N PHE A 76 3.70 5.07 1.54
CA PHE A 76 2.72 5.57 2.51
C PHE A 76 1.71 6.54 1.87
N ASN A 77 2.18 7.51 1.10
CA ASN A 77 1.31 8.52 0.48
C ASN A 77 0.33 7.88 -0.52
N GLN A 78 0.81 6.97 -1.37
CA GLN A 78 -0.05 6.20 -2.27
C GLN A 78 -1.12 5.41 -1.51
N LYS A 79 -0.73 4.73 -0.41
CA LYS A 79 -1.69 4.00 0.42
C LYS A 79 -2.78 4.92 0.95
N ILE A 80 -2.43 6.10 1.47
CA ILE A 80 -3.40 7.09 1.95
C ILE A 80 -4.34 7.54 0.81
N GLN A 81 -3.81 7.85 -0.37
CA GLN A 81 -4.63 8.26 -1.51
C GLN A 81 -5.58 7.14 -1.98
N LEU A 82 -5.12 5.90 -2.01
CA LEU A 82 -5.96 4.74 -2.34
C LEU A 82 -7.07 4.52 -1.32
N LEU A 83 -6.79 4.69 -0.03
CA LEU A 83 -7.79 4.61 1.03
C LEU A 83 -8.81 5.75 0.94
N LYS A 84 -8.37 6.98 0.67
CA LYS A 84 -9.29 8.12 0.40
C LYS A 84 -10.24 7.82 -0.75
N LYS A 85 -9.71 7.32 -1.88
CA LYS A 85 -10.53 6.91 -3.05
C LYS A 85 -11.50 5.77 -2.74
N SER A 86 -11.30 5.03 -1.63
CA SER A 86 -12.19 3.97 -1.17
C SER A 86 -13.30 4.45 -0.24
N ASN A 87 -13.60 5.77 -0.19
CA ASN A 87 -14.62 6.40 0.65
C ASN A 87 -14.44 6.17 2.16
N VAL A 88 -13.19 6.04 2.59
CA VAL A 88 -12.82 6.05 4.01
C VAL A 88 -12.93 7.48 4.54
N ASP A 89 -13.48 7.65 5.74
CA ASP A 89 -13.69 8.96 6.36
C ASP A 89 -12.49 9.41 7.21
N PHE A 90 -11.76 8.45 7.80
CA PHE A 90 -10.54 8.71 8.57
C PHE A 90 -9.61 7.49 8.60
N ILE A 91 -8.36 7.72 8.93
CA ILE A 91 -7.33 6.67 9.06
C ILE A 91 -6.66 6.79 10.43
N ILE A 92 -6.45 5.66 11.08
CA ILE A 92 -5.55 5.52 12.23
C ILE A 92 -4.28 4.84 11.72
N ASN A 93 -3.22 5.63 11.51
CA ASN A 93 -1.90 5.12 11.10
C ASN A 93 -1.02 4.96 12.34
N LYS A 94 -1.08 3.79 12.96
CA LYS A 94 -0.31 3.51 14.16
C LYS A 94 1.14 3.15 13.82
N LYS A 95 2.11 3.86 14.44
CA LYS A 95 3.52 3.45 14.40
C LYS A 95 3.64 2.08 15.04
N PHE A 96 4.14 1.09 14.25
CA PHE A 96 4.42 -0.25 14.75
C PHE A 96 5.84 -0.28 15.30
N ASN A 97 5.96 -0.47 16.59
CA ASN A 97 7.23 -0.48 17.32
C ASN A 97 7.24 -1.58 18.37
N THR A 98 8.36 -1.76 19.08
CA THR A 98 8.55 -2.79 20.11
C THR A 98 7.49 -2.71 21.21
N LYS A 99 7.15 -1.50 21.71
CA LYS A 99 6.12 -1.32 22.74
C LYS A 99 4.75 -1.81 22.24
N PHE A 100 4.34 -1.41 21.02
CA PHE A 100 3.06 -1.82 20.45
C PHE A 100 3.03 -3.31 20.10
N SER A 101 4.13 -3.90 19.67
CA SER A 101 4.23 -5.32 19.32
C SER A 101 4.06 -6.28 20.52
N LYS A 102 4.25 -5.79 21.74
CA LYS A 102 4.10 -6.54 23.00
C LYS A 102 2.69 -6.45 23.61
N ILE A 103 1.76 -5.69 23.00
CA ILE A 103 0.38 -5.60 23.50
C ILE A 103 -0.31 -6.95 23.36
N SER A 104 -0.91 -7.45 24.45
CA SER A 104 -1.70 -8.68 24.44
C SER A 104 -2.95 -8.55 23.56
N CYS A 105 -3.52 -9.67 23.11
CA CYS A 105 -4.77 -9.64 22.36
C CYS A 105 -5.93 -9.06 23.21
N PHE A 106 -6.00 -9.38 24.50
CA PHE A 106 -7.00 -8.84 25.40
C PHE A 106 -6.84 -7.33 25.63
N ASP A 107 -5.62 -6.84 25.82
CA ASP A 107 -5.35 -5.40 25.94
C ASP A 107 -5.68 -4.64 24.66
N PHE A 108 -5.43 -5.22 23.49
CA PHE A 108 -5.84 -4.62 22.23
C PHE A 108 -7.34 -4.48 22.14
N ILE A 109 -8.12 -5.49 22.55
CA ILE A 109 -9.58 -5.43 22.56
C ILE A 109 -10.06 -4.44 23.63
N LYS A 110 -9.68 -4.64 24.89
CA LYS A 110 -10.20 -3.86 26.04
C LYS A 110 -9.75 -2.40 26.00
N LYS A 111 -8.42 -2.16 25.90
CA LYS A 111 -7.85 -0.80 26.00
C LYS A 111 -7.92 0.01 24.71
N ILE A 112 -7.87 -0.65 23.55
CA ILE A 112 -7.84 0.05 22.26
C ILE A 112 -9.21 0.02 21.58
N LEU A 113 -9.73 -1.16 21.27
CA LEU A 113 -11.02 -1.24 20.56
C LEU A 113 -12.17 -0.71 21.42
N PHE A 114 -12.35 -1.25 22.63
CA PHE A 114 -13.47 -0.88 23.48
C PHE A 114 -13.34 0.52 24.10
N LYS A 115 -12.25 0.80 24.84
CA LYS A 115 -12.17 2.08 25.58
C LYS A 115 -11.93 3.30 24.69
N ARG A 116 -11.15 3.17 23.59
CA ARG A 116 -10.73 4.32 22.80
C ARG A 116 -11.46 4.49 21.48
N ILE A 117 -11.64 3.42 20.72
CA ILE A 117 -12.19 3.47 19.35
C ILE A 117 -13.72 3.34 19.39
N GLN A 118 -14.26 2.44 20.22
CA GLN A 118 -15.68 2.15 20.38
C GLN A 118 -16.35 1.87 19.00
N PRO A 119 -15.89 0.86 18.24
CA PRO A 119 -16.47 0.57 16.92
C PRO A 119 -17.82 -0.13 17.05
N ASN A 120 -18.78 0.17 16.17
CA ASN A 120 -19.99 -0.64 16.04
C ASN A 120 -19.74 -1.90 15.21
N TYR A 121 -18.92 -1.78 14.17
CA TYR A 121 -18.55 -2.89 13.28
C TYR A 121 -17.04 -2.95 13.07
N ILE A 122 -16.47 -4.14 13.14
CA ILE A 122 -15.07 -4.39 12.86
C ILE A 122 -14.97 -5.30 11.64
N PHE A 123 -14.31 -4.84 10.60
CA PHE A 123 -14.06 -5.56 9.36
C PHE A 123 -12.65 -6.08 9.31
N VAL A 124 -12.49 -7.38 9.19
CA VAL A 124 -11.18 -8.05 9.12
C VAL A 124 -11.17 -9.11 8.01
N SER A 125 -9.96 -9.44 7.51
CA SER A 125 -9.78 -10.57 6.60
C SER A 125 -9.82 -11.89 7.35
N ASP A 126 -10.18 -12.96 6.66
CA ASP A 126 -10.33 -14.30 7.23
C ASP A 126 -9.10 -14.81 8.01
N ASN A 127 -7.90 -14.45 7.57
CA ASN A 127 -6.64 -14.84 8.21
C ASN A 127 -6.11 -13.76 9.17
N PHE A 128 -6.97 -12.90 9.70
CA PHE A 128 -6.57 -11.85 10.62
C PHE A 128 -6.02 -12.42 11.93
N ARG A 129 -4.87 -11.87 12.35
CA ARG A 129 -4.22 -12.19 13.63
C ARG A 129 -3.71 -10.90 14.26
N PHE A 130 -3.80 -10.79 15.58
CA PHE A 130 -3.41 -9.60 16.33
C PHE A 130 -2.86 -9.96 17.72
N GLY A 131 -2.40 -8.93 18.44
CA GLY A 131 -1.81 -9.10 19.75
C GLY A 131 -0.39 -9.68 19.74
N TYR A 132 0.21 -9.76 20.91
CA TYR A 132 1.56 -10.31 21.10
C TYR A 132 1.63 -11.74 20.56
N LYS A 133 2.72 -12.05 19.82
CA LYS A 133 2.93 -13.35 19.14
C LYS A 133 1.73 -13.80 18.26
N ARG A 134 0.84 -12.87 17.86
CA ARG A 134 -0.35 -13.16 17.02
C ARG A 134 -1.36 -14.08 17.71
N ALA A 135 -1.43 -14.05 19.05
CA ALA A 135 -2.30 -14.92 19.83
C ALA A 135 -3.80 -14.70 19.60
N GLY A 136 -4.21 -13.48 19.24
CA GLY A 136 -5.60 -13.16 18.94
C GLY A 136 -5.98 -13.47 17.48
N ASP A 137 -7.22 -13.90 17.27
CA ASP A 137 -7.80 -14.20 15.98
C ASP A 137 -9.27 -13.74 15.87
N ILE A 138 -9.93 -14.12 14.77
CA ILE A 138 -11.35 -13.76 14.55
C ILE A 138 -12.27 -14.48 15.55
N LYS A 139 -11.95 -15.70 15.97
CA LYS A 139 -12.77 -16.47 16.92
C LYS A 139 -12.83 -15.74 18.26
N LEU A 140 -11.65 -15.30 18.75
CA LEU A 140 -11.56 -14.49 19.98
C LEU A 140 -12.31 -13.15 19.84
N LEU A 141 -12.22 -12.46 18.69
CA LEU A 141 -13.00 -11.23 18.50
C LEU A 141 -14.51 -11.50 18.52
N LYS A 142 -14.96 -12.59 17.90
CA LYS A 142 -16.38 -12.96 17.88
C LYS A 142 -16.91 -13.38 19.25
N SER A 143 -16.13 -14.12 20.04
CA SER A 143 -16.59 -14.53 21.39
C SER A 143 -16.83 -13.34 22.33
N LEU A 144 -16.16 -12.21 22.08
CA LEU A 144 -16.26 -11.00 22.88
C LEU A 144 -17.19 -9.91 22.31
N GLU A 145 -17.98 -10.24 21.26
CA GLU A 145 -18.89 -9.28 20.60
C GLU A 145 -19.92 -8.69 21.59
N LYS A 146 -20.50 -9.54 22.44
CA LYS A 146 -21.52 -9.12 23.43
C LYS A 146 -20.91 -8.26 24.52
N ASP A 147 -19.76 -8.68 25.08
CA ASP A 147 -19.10 -8.01 26.20
C ASP A 147 -18.61 -6.61 25.88
N TYR A 148 -18.23 -6.38 24.62
CA TYR A 148 -17.66 -5.10 24.17
C TYR A 148 -18.51 -4.36 23.13
N ASN A 149 -19.75 -4.81 22.92
CA ASN A 149 -20.78 -4.16 22.09
C ASN A 149 -20.27 -3.77 20.67
N TYR A 150 -19.67 -4.72 19.94
CA TYR A 150 -19.32 -4.59 18.53
C TYR A 150 -19.77 -5.82 17.74
N LYS A 151 -19.73 -5.73 16.41
CA LYS A 151 -19.99 -6.86 15.51
C LYS A 151 -18.80 -7.09 14.57
N ILE A 152 -18.37 -8.35 14.40
CA ILE A 152 -17.31 -8.74 13.48
C ILE A 152 -17.88 -9.11 12.13
N ILE A 153 -17.35 -8.48 11.09
CA ILE A 153 -17.68 -8.80 9.70
C ILE A 153 -16.40 -9.30 9.01
N ASN A 154 -16.38 -10.56 8.62
CA ASN A 154 -15.26 -11.16 7.87
C ASN A 154 -15.78 -11.80 6.57
N PRO A 155 -15.92 -11.03 5.49
CA PRO A 155 -16.40 -11.55 4.22
C PRO A 155 -15.44 -12.60 3.67
N SER A 156 -15.99 -13.63 3.04
CA SER A 156 -15.20 -14.66 2.37
C SER A 156 -14.14 -14.06 1.44
N PRO A 157 -12.91 -14.57 1.46
CA PRO A 157 -11.81 -14.00 0.70
C PRO A 157 -12.07 -14.09 -0.82
N LEU A 158 -11.58 -13.09 -1.56
CA LEU A 158 -11.69 -13.10 -3.02
C LEU A 158 -10.61 -14.01 -3.60
N LYS A 159 -11.04 -15.01 -4.36
CA LYS A 159 -10.18 -15.97 -5.04
C LYS A 159 -10.17 -15.70 -6.56
N THR A 160 -9.07 -15.96 -7.22
CA THR A 160 -9.04 -16.30 -8.64
C THR A 160 -9.41 -17.77 -8.78
N LYS A 161 -9.57 -18.30 -10.01
CA LYS A 161 -9.87 -19.72 -10.20
C LYS A 161 -8.99 -20.68 -9.37
N LYS A 162 -7.72 -20.33 -9.11
CA LYS A 162 -6.73 -21.19 -8.42
C LYS A 162 -6.13 -20.60 -7.14
N PHE A 163 -6.18 -19.27 -6.91
CA PHE A 163 -5.39 -18.64 -5.85
C PHE A 163 -6.16 -17.55 -5.11
N LEU A 164 -5.89 -17.43 -3.81
CA LEU A 164 -6.31 -16.30 -2.99
C LEU A 164 -5.63 -15.01 -3.46
N ILE A 165 -6.41 -13.97 -3.71
CA ILE A 165 -5.87 -12.63 -4.02
C ILE A 165 -5.25 -12.03 -2.76
N SER A 166 -3.93 -11.85 -2.76
CA SER A 166 -3.17 -11.34 -1.61
C SER A 166 -1.97 -10.50 -2.05
N SER A 167 -1.49 -9.64 -1.15
CA SER A 167 -0.24 -8.89 -1.38
C SER A 167 0.97 -9.82 -1.63
N THR A 168 0.99 -11.01 -1.04
CA THR A 168 2.04 -12.01 -1.27
C THR A 168 2.02 -12.52 -2.71
N LEU A 169 0.83 -12.85 -3.24
CA LEU A 169 0.70 -13.29 -4.63
C LEU A 169 1.13 -12.19 -5.61
N ILE A 170 0.81 -10.93 -5.31
CA ILE A 170 1.21 -9.78 -6.13
C ILE A 170 2.73 -9.63 -6.13
N ARG A 171 3.40 -9.69 -4.96
CA ARG A 171 4.87 -9.60 -4.88
C ARG A 171 5.56 -10.70 -5.68
N LYS A 172 5.08 -11.96 -5.58
CA LYS A 172 5.60 -13.08 -6.37
C LYS A 172 5.48 -12.84 -7.88
N ASN A 173 4.38 -12.20 -8.34
CA ASN A 173 4.21 -11.90 -9.76
C ASN A 173 5.05 -10.70 -10.21
N LEU A 174 5.31 -9.71 -9.35
CA LEU A 174 6.28 -8.63 -9.62
C LEU A 174 7.69 -9.19 -9.83
N GLU A 175 8.16 -10.07 -8.94
CA GLU A 175 9.46 -10.75 -9.04
C GLU A 175 9.63 -11.53 -10.37
N LYS A 176 8.53 -12.08 -10.88
CA LYS A 176 8.50 -12.79 -12.17
C LYS A 176 8.35 -11.86 -13.38
N GLY A 177 8.11 -10.56 -13.18
CA GLY A 177 7.83 -9.60 -14.25
C GLY A 177 6.42 -9.75 -14.88
N ASN A 178 5.52 -10.50 -14.23
CA ASN A 178 4.18 -10.74 -14.77
C ASN A 178 3.22 -9.58 -14.44
N LEU A 179 3.47 -8.42 -15.05
CA LEU A 179 2.71 -7.19 -14.79
C LEU A 179 1.22 -7.31 -15.18
N ARG A 180 0.90 -8.03 -16.26
CA ARG A 180 -0.50 -8.25 -16.64
C ARG A 180 -1.31 -8.85 -15.48
N LYS A 181 -0.75 -9.86 -14.81
CA LYS A 181 -1.38 -10.49 -13.66
C LYS A 181 -1.38 -9.58 -12.43
N VAL A 182 -0.28 -8.88 -12.16
CA VAL A 182 -0.18 -7.87 -11.09
C VAL A 182 -1.30 -6.82 -11.23
N ASN A 183 -1.43 -6.20 -12.40
CA ASN A 183 -2.39 -5.15 -12.67
C ASN A 183 -3.84 -5.68 -12.58
N LYS A 184 -4.12 -6.90 -13.06
CA LYS A 184 -5.41 -7.59 -12.90
C LYS A 184 -5.77 -7.81 -11.42
N LEU A 185 -4.81 -8.23 -10.57
CA LEU A 185 -5.00 -8.46 -9.15
C LEU A 185 -5.18 -7.16 -8.35
N LEU A 186 -4.48 -6.10 -8.75
CA LEU A 186 -4.64 -4.75 -8.16
C LEU A 186 -5.93 -4.05 -8.62
N GLY A 187 -6.44 -4.38 -9.83
CA GLY A 187 -7.53 -3.64 -10.48
C GLY A 187 -7.09 -2.28 -11.05
N ARG A 188 -5.78 -2.05 -11.16
CA ARG A 188 -5.14 -0.88 -11.75
C ARG A 188 -3.69 -1.21 -12.10
N ASN A 189 -3.03 -0.33 -12.85
CA ASN A 189 -1.60 -0.48 -13.07
C ASN A 189 -0.83 -0.32 -11.75
N TRP A 190 0.14 -1.19 -11.52
CA TRP A 190 1.08 -1.02 -10.42
C TRP A 190 1.92 0.22 -10.69
N CYS A 191 2.14 1.01 -9.65
CA CYS A 191 2.74 2.32 -9.77
C CYS A 191 3.81 2.55 -8.71
N ILE A 192 4.90 3.21 -9.12
CA ILE A 192 5.93 3.76 -8.25
C ILE A 192 5.82 5.28 -8.27
N GLU A 193 5.80 5.89 -7.11
CA GLU A 193 5.87 7.35 -6.96
C GLU A 193 7.16 7.76 -6.27
N GLY A 194 7.84 8.75 -6.84
CA GLY A 194 9.04 9.31 -6.24
C GLY A 194 9.45 10.63 -6.87
N ARG A 195 10.30 11.36 -6.17
CA ARG A 195 10.92 12.58 -6.70
C ARG A 195 12.05 12.22 -7.63
N VAL A 196 12.19 13.02 -8.68
CA VAL A 196 13.30 12.89 -9.62
C VAL A 196 14.59 13.39 -8.96
N GLU A 197 15.57 12.51 -8.80
CA GLU A 197 16.90 12.81 -8.28
C GLU A 197 17.87 13.15 -9.43
N LYS A 198 18.86 14.00 -9.15
CA LYS A 198 19.98 14.20 -10.08
C LYS A 198 20.79 12.91 -10.19
N GLY A 199 21.09 12.46 -11.42
CA GLY A 199 21.95 11.32 -11.71
C GLY A 199 23.23 11.76 -12.43
N ARG A 200 24.02 10.79 -12.92
CA ARG A 200 25.23 11.04 -13.69
C ARG A 200 24.99 11.67 -15.07
N GLN A 201 23.75 11.82 -15.49
CA GLN A 201 23.30 12.39 -16.76
C GLN A 201 23.89 11.73 -18.04
N LEU A 202 24.37 10.50 -17.94
CA LEU A 202 24.97 9.78 -19.07
C LEU A 202 23.99 9.64 -20.25
N GLY A 203 22.71 9.34 -19.96
CA GLY A 203 21.69 9.26 -20.99
C GLY A 203 21.49 10.57 -21.76
N LYS A 204 21.66 11.73 -21.10
CA LYS A 204 21.57 13.04 -21.77
C LYS A 204 22.67 13.21 -22.85
N LYS A 205 23.88 12.71 -22.57
CA LYS A 205 25.02 12.81 -23.50
C LYS A 205 24.80 12.00 -24.80
N ILE A 206 23.96 10.95 -24.73
CA ILE A 206 23.67 10.07 -25.88
C ILE A 206 22.24 10.28 -26.43
N GLY A 207 21.61 11.43 -26.14
CA GLY A 207 20.29 11.77 -26.66
C GLY A 207 19.08 11.15 -25.96
N PHE A 208 19.29 10.36 -24.88
CA PHE A 208 18.21 9.69 -24.14
C PHE A 208 18.18 10.12 -22.66
N PRO A 209 17.77 11.35 -22.35
CA PRO A 209 17.70 11.83 -20.97
C PRO A 209 16.77 10.96 -20.13
N THR A 210 17.19 10.62 -18.90
CA THR A 210 16.45 9.79 -17.98
C THR A 210 16.18 10.50 -16.66
N CYS A 211 15.00 10.25 -16.09
CA CYS A 211 14.61 10.63 -14.73
C CYS A 211 15.00 9.51 -13.77
N ASN A 212 15.81 9.81 -12.77
CA ASN A 212 16.18 8.85 -11.73
C ASN A 212 15.24 8.93 -10.54
N ILE A 213 14.66 7.82 -10.13
CA ILE A 213 13.73 7.73 -9.01
C ILE A 213 14.19 6.67 -8.03
N ASN A 214 14.30 7.04 -6.76
CA ASN A 214 14.65 6.12 -5.69
C ASN A 214 13.45 5.23 -5.34
N ILE A 215 13.67 3.91 -5.32
CA ILE A 215 12.62 2.91 -5.09
C ILE A 215 12.86 2.03 -3.87
N LYS A 216 13.66 2.48 -2.93
CA LYS A 216 14.07 1.72 -1.72
C LYS A 216 12.90 1.17 -0.88
N ASP A 217 11.74 1.82 -0.92
CA ASP A 217 10.57 1.39 -0.15
C ASP A 217 9.71 0.35 -0.88
N TYR A 218 9.86 0.26 -2.20
CA TYR A 218 9.00 -0.60 -3.02
C TYR A 218 9.54 -2.02 -3.15
N LYS A 219 8.62 -2.97 -3.30
CA LYS A 219 9.00 -4.31 -3.75
C LYS A 219 9.68 -4.21 -5.10
N ILE A 220 10.91 -4.72 -5.17
CA ILE A 220 11.65 -4.75 -6.43
C ILE A 220 10.99 -5.76 -7.36
N PRO A 221 10.56 -5.35 -8.55
CA PRO A 221 10.06 -6.26 -9.57
C PRO A 221 11.24 -6.95 -10.27
N LYS A 222 10.97 -7.78 -11.26
CA LYS A 222 12.02 -8.36 -12.10
C LYS A 222 12.88 -7.25 -12.70
N ILE A 223 14.20 -7.37 -12.55
CA ILE A 223 15.16 -6.40 -13.11
C ILE A 223 15.07 -6.38 -14.64
N GLY A 224 15.08 -5.17 -15.23
CA GLY A 224 15.02 -4.97 -16.68
C GLY A 224 14.17 -3.78 -17.11
N VAL A 225 13.77 -3.80 -18.38
CA VAL A 225 13.12 -2.71 -19.10
C VAL A 225 11.61 -2.92 -19.18
N TYR A 226 10.87 -1.83 -18.99
CA TYR A 226 9.40 -1.79 -18.92
C TYR A 226 8.80 -0.70 -19.80
N ALA A 227 7.66 -0.97 -20.42
CA ALA A 227 6.80 0.06 -20.95
C ALA A 227 6.02 0.71 -19.79
N VAL A 228 6.01 2.04 -19.76
CA VAL A 228 5.39 2.81 -18.67
C VAL A 228 4.53 3.96 -19.17
N LYS A 229 3.58 4.38 -18.32
CA LYS A 229 2.94 5.70 -18.38
C LYS A 229 3.39 6.50 -17.18
N VAL A 230 3.68 7.78 -17.38
CA VAL A 230 4.16 8.66 -16.33
C VAL A 230 3.22 9.84 -16.18
N PHE A 231 2.90 10.16 -14.95
CA PHE A 231 2.10 11.32 -14.61
C PHE A 231 2.92 12.25 -13.74
N SER A 232 2.94 13.50 -14.10
CA SER A 232 3.55 14.57 -13.32
C SER A 232 2.48 15.33 -12.51
N ASN A 233 2.89 16.18 -11.58
CA ASN A 233 1.95 16.92 -10.72
C ASN A 233 0.99 17.84 -11.50
N ASP A 234 1.39 18.30 -12.66
CA ASP A 234 0.59 19.10 -13.60
C ASP A 234 -0.40 18.25 -14.44
N LYS A 235 -0.60 16.98 -14.05
CA LYS A 235 -1.49 16.00 -14.67
C LYS A 235 -1.13 15.62 -16.11
N ARG A 236 0.02 16.04 -16.64
CA ARG A 236 0.49 15.58 -17.95
C ARG A 236 0.69 14.07 -17.93
N LYS A 237 0.17 13.42 -18.97
CA LYS A 237 0.29 11.98 -19.18
C LYS A 237 1.31 11.74 -20.29
N LEU A 238 2.45 11.17 -19.92
CA LEU A 238 3.56 10.91 -20.80
C LEU A 238 3.72 9.40 -21.01
N LYS A 239 4.23 8.99 -22.16
CA LYS A 239 4.65 7.61 -22.43
C LYS A 239 6.15 7.53 -22.30
N GLY A 240 6.68 6.34 -21.95
CA GLY A 240 8.13 6.14 -21.85
C GLY A 240 8.50 4.70 -21.64
N ILE A 241 9.80 4.50 -21.51
CA ILE A 241 10.41 3.26 -21.05
C ILE A 241 11.07 3.50 -19.71
N ALA A 242 11.10 2.47 -18.87
CA ALA A 242 11.75 2.51 -17.58
C ALA A 242 12.68 1.32 -17.41
N ASN A 243 13.87 1.57 -16.91
CA ASN A 243 14.82 0.54 -16.51
C ASN A 243 14.87 0.44 -14.99
N ILE A 244 14.73 -0.76 -14.45
CA ILE A 244 15.02 -1.07 -13.05
C ILE A 244 16.26 -1.93 -13.02
N GLY A 245 17.32 -1.41 -12.41
CA GLY A 245 18.61 -2.07 -12.37
C GLY A 245 19.42 -1.72 -11.13
N TYR A 246 20.50 -2.47 -10.93
CA TYR A 246 21.49 -2.19 -9.91
C TYR A 246 22.55 -1.22 -10.45
N ARG A 247 22.80 -0.16 -9.69
CA ARG A 247 23.96 0.69 -9.97
C ARG A 247 25.04 0.47 -8.93
N PRO A 248 26.29 0.21 -9.37
CA PRO A 248 27.42 0.21 -8.46
C PRO A 248 27.63 1.65 -7.93
N THR A 249 27.66 1.80 -6.63
CA THR A 249 28.14 2.98 -5.91
C THR A 249 29.35 2.55 -5.08
N PHE A 250 30.18 3.49 -4.63
CA PHE A 250 31.45 3.21 -3.95
C PHE A 250 31.37 2.19 -2.82
N ASN A 251 30.21 2.01 -2.15
CA ASN A 251 30.05 1.08 -1.04
C ASN A 251 28.81 0.17 -1.08
N GLN A 252 27.90 0.31 -2.05
CA GLN A 252 26.66 -0.51 -2.09
C GLN A 252 26.06 -0.56 -3.51
N LYS A 253 25.35 -1.66 -3.81
CA LYS A 253 24.50 -1.76 -5.01
C LYS A 253 23.17 -1.05 -4.77
N LYS A 254 23.02 0.20 -5.24
CA LYS A 254 21.74 0.92 -5.17
C LYS A 254 20.83 0.47 -6.31
N ILE A 255 19.57 0.11 -5.99
CA ILE A 255 18.56 -0.14 -7.03
C ILE A 255 17.91 1.19 -7.40
N LEU A 256 17.84 1.44 -8.70
CA LEU A 256 17.32 2.68 -9.25
C LEU A 256 16.27 2.39 -10.31
N LEU A 257 15.26 3.25 -10.38
CA LEU A 257 14.32 3.34 -11.48
C LEU A 257 14.75 4.52 -12.36
N GLU A 258 15.11 4.23 -13.60
CA GLU A 258 15.45 5.22 -14.62
C GLU A 258 14.34 5.25 -15.66
N VAL A 259 13.78 6.43 -15.90
CA VAL A 259 12.66 6.60 -16.84
C VAL A 259 13.06 7.55 -17.96
N HIS A 260 13.01 7.06 -19.18
CA HIS A 260 13.10 7.88 -20.40
C HIS A 260 11.69 8.16 -20.91
N LEU A 261 11.38 9.45 -21.12
CA LEU A 261 10.07 9.92 -21.58
C LEU A 261 10.14 10.21 -23.08
N PHE A 262 9.17 9.70 -23.83
CA PHE A 262 9.07 9.97 -25.26
C PHE A 262 8.47 11.36 -25.51
N ASN A 263 9.00 12.06 -26.51
CA ASN A 263 8.52 13.37 -26.95
C ASN A 263 8.37 14.38 -25.80
N PHE A 264 9.35 14.38 -24.89
CA PHE A 264 9.36 15.28 -23.75
C PHE A 264 10.68 16.05 -23.68
N SER A 265 10.58 17.36 -23.70
CA SER A 265 11.64 18.30 -23.36
C SER A 265 11.25 19.09 -22.11
N GLY A 266 12.18 19.29 -21.19
CA GLY A 266 11.94 20.08 -20.00
C GLY A 266 12.61 19.51 -18.74
N ASN A 267 12.55 20.28 -17.65
CA ASN A 267 13.18 19.93 -16.38
C ASN A 267 12.15 19.28 -15.43
N LEU A 268 12.47 18.06 -14.98
CA LEU A 268 11.67 17.31 -14.00
C LEU A 268 12.40 17.08 -12.67
N TYR A 269 13.57 17.65 -12.45
CA TYR A 269 14.28 17.50 -11.18
C TYR A 269 13.41 18.00 -9.99
N ASN A 270 13.47 17.27 -8.90
CA ASN A 270 12.68 17.48 -7.68
C ASN A 270 11.15 17.36 -7.86
N LYS A 271 10.62 17.19 -9.09
CA LYS A 271 9.20 16.94 -9.31
C LYS A 271 8.83 15.53 -8.89
N LEU A 272 7.63 15.37 -8.32
CA LEU A 272 7.06 14.07 -8.00
C LEU A 272 6.48 13.46 -9.28
N LEU A 273 6.96 12.28 -9.64
CA LEU A 273 6.42 11.49 -10.75
C LEU A 273 5.72 10.25 -10.24
N SER A 274 4.65 9.89 -10.93
CA SER A 274 3.90 8.64 -10.74
C SER A 274 4.11 7.77 -11.99
N VAL A 275 4.85 6.68 -11.85
CA VAL A 275 5.26 5.79 -12.95
C VAL A 275 4.43 4.52 -12.91
N GLU A 276 3.49 4.38 -13.82
CA GLU A 276 2.64 3.20 -13.99
C GLU A 276 3.27 2.17 -14.91
N PHE A 277 3.44 0.94 -14.42
CA PHE A 277 4.04 -0.17 -15.15
C PHE A 277 3.01 -0.95 -15.97
N LEU A 278 3.20 -0.99 -17.28
CA LEU A 278 2.27 -1.62 -18.22
C LEU A 278 2.71 -3.04 -18.58
N LYS A 279 3.97 -3.20 -19.04
CA LYS A 279 4.49 -4.46 -19.55
C LYS A 279 6.00 -4.56 -19.29
N PHE A 280 6.48 -5.75 -18.91
CA PHE A 280 7.90 -6.10 -18.94
C PHE A 280 8.30 -6.34 -20.39
N ILE A 281 9.38 -5.69 -20.86
CA ILE A 281 9.84 -5.77 -22.23
C ILE A 281 10.97 -6.80 -22.34
N ARG A 282 12.09 -6.59 -21.60
CA ARG A 282 13.27 -7.44 -21.66
C ARG A 282 14.14 -7.30 -20.40
N LYS A 283 15.07 -8.22 -20.20
CA LYS A 283 16.15 -8.09 -19.21
C LYS A 283 17.09 -6.93 -19.58
N GLU A 284 17.85 -6.44 -18.61
CA GLU A 284 18.96 -5.51 -18.89
C GLU A 284 19.95 -6.16 -19.89
N LYS A 285 20.46 -5.35 -20.81
CA LYS A 285 21.61 -5.68 -21.65
C LYS A 285 22.63 -4.58 -21.47
N LYS A 286 23.90 -4.94 -21.27
CA LYS A 286 25.01 -4.01 -21.47
C LYS A 286 25.18 -3.87 -22.99
N PHE A 287 25.15 -2.66 -23.46
CA PHE A 287 25.60 -2.35 -24.81
C PHE A 287 27.10 -2.04 -24.70
N LYS A 288 27.88 -2.64 -25.59
CA LYS A 288 29.30 -2.32 -25.76
C LYS A 288 29.44 -0.93 -26.34
#